data_f8973b2ff67f6190b48c8bc5e6007526
#
_entry.id   f8973b2ff67f6190b48c8bc5e6007526
#
_cell.length_a   1.000
_cell.length_b   1.000
_cell.length_c   1.000
_cell.angle_alpha   90.00
_cell.angle_beta   90.00
_cell.angle_gamma   90.00
#
_symmetry.space_group_name_H-M   'P 1'
#
loop_
_entity.id
_entity.type
_entity.pdbx_description
1 polymer ?
#
loop_
_entity_poly.entity_id
_entity_poly.type
_entity_poly.pdbx_seq_one_letter_code
_entity_poly.pdbx_strand_id
1 'polypeptide(L)'
;MKKNFQIIKKDCIKWMDSRSKKSIDCIITSPPYNLNIKYGNYDDSVPRKKYLKWLGDVAKTMKRSLKDKGQLFLNMGYSNSDPFVAMDVAQVFRKYFVLQNQFTWVKHIAVNDTGYGQYKPITSRR
;
A
#
# COMPACT_ATOMS: atom_id res chain seq x y z
N MET A 1 -24.64 -20.38 -8.51
CA MET A 1 -24.27 -19.00 -8.12
C MET A 1 -23.48 -18.35 -9.24
N LYS A 2 -23.94 -17.26 -9.83
CA LYS A 2 -23.14 -16.46 -10.76
C LYS A 2 -22.00 -15.81 -9.94
N LYS A 3 -20.75 -16.10 -10.29
CA LYS A 3 -19.60 -15.47 -9.65
C LYS A 3 -19.54 -14.01 -10.06
N ASN A 4 -19.91 -13.09 -9.17
CA ASN A 4 -19.89 -11.64 -9.42
C ASN A 4 -18.51 -11.05 -9.16
N PHE A 5 -17.48 -11.50 -9.89
CA PHE A 5 -16.16 -10.88 -9.85
C PHE A 5 -15.65 -10.60 -11.27
N GLN A 6 -14.80 -9.59 -11.38
CA GLN A 6 -14.13 -9.22 -12.62
C GLN A 6 -12.64 -9.04 -12.36
N ILE A 7 -11.81 -9.54 -13.27
CA ILE A 7 -10.37 -9.27 -13.30
C ILE A 7 -10.11 -8.25 -14.41
N ILE A 8 -9.55 -7.10 -14.07
CA ILE A 8 -9.35 -5.99 -15.00
C ILE A 8 -7.86 -5.64 -15.04
N LYS A 9 -7.22 -5.88 -16.20
CA LYS A 9 -5.83 -5.49 -16.45
C LYS A 9 -5.79 -4.07 -16.99
N LYS A 10 -5.76 -3.07 -16.10
CA LYS A 10 -5.67 -1.64 -16.45
C LYS A 10 -4.89 -0.88 -15.38
N ASP A 11 -4.40 0.31 -15.73
CA ASP A 11 -3.92 1.28 -14.76
C ASP A 11 -5.05 1.65 -13.79
N CYS A 12 -4.75 1.63 -12.50
CA CYS A 12 -5.78 1.78 -11.46
C CYS A 12 -6.42 3.18 -11.46
N ILE A 13 -5.64 4.24 -11.72
CA ILE A 13 -6.16 5.62 -11.79
C ILE A 13 -7.11 5.73 -12.97
N LYS A 14 -6.66 5.34 -14.16
CA LYS A 14 -7.49 5.40 -15.39
C LYS A 14 -8.76 4.57 -15.25
N TRP A 15 -8.66 3.40 -14.61
CA TRP A 15 -9.86 2.56 -14.40
C TRP A 15 -10.83 3.22 -13.42
N MET A 16 -10.37 3.70 -12.28
CA MET A 16 -11.23 4.36 -11.30
C MET A 16 -11.84 5.65 -11.86
N ASP A 17 -11.09 6.42 -12.67
CA ASP A 17 -11.59 7.63 -13.30
C ASP A 17 -12.67 7.38 -14.35
N SER A 18 -12.65 6.20 -14.99
CA SER A 18 -13.72 5.78 -15.92
C SER A 18 -15.01 5.35 -15.22
N ARG A 19 -15.03 5.25 -13.88
CA ARG A 19 -16.20 4.85 -13.10
C ARG A 19 -16.95 6.05 -12.54
N SER A 20 -18.22 5.83 -12.21
CA SER A 20 -19.02 6.84 -11.51
C SER A 20 -18.38 7.21 -10.19
N LYS A 21 -18.48 8.48 -9.79
CA LYS A 21 -18.09 8.94 -8.46
C LYS A 21 -18.91 8.17 -7.41
N LYS A 22 -18.30 7.93 -6.23
CA LYS A 22 -19.01 7.31 -5.09
C LYS A 22 -19.66 5.97 -5.43
N SER A 23 -18.99 5.13 -6.23
CA SER A 23 -19.50 3.85 -6.69
C SER A 23 -18.88 2.63 -6.02
N ILE A 24 -17.81 2.82 -5.23
CA ILE A 24 -17.03 1.75 -4.60
C ILE A 24 -17.29 1.76 -3.09
N ASP A 25 -17.61 0.61 -2.51
CA ASP A 25 -17.84 0.46 -1.06
C ASP A 25 -16.54 0.30 -0.29
N CYS A 26 -15.58 -0.42 -0.86
CA CYS A 26 -14.32 -0.73 -0.18
C CYS A 26 -13.17 -0.81 -1.19
N ILE A 27 -12.01 -0.26 -0.82
CA ILE A 27 -10.75 -0.43 -1.55
C ILE A 27 -9.76 -1.08 -0.60
N ILE A 28 -9.12 -2.16 -1.04
CA ILE A 28 -8.03 -2.83 -0.33
C ILE A 28 -6.83 -2.84 -1.27
N THR A 29 -5.71 -2.31 -0.84
CA THR A 29 -4.53 -2.19 -1.69
C THR A 29 -3.23 -2.28 -0.93
N SER A 30 -2.21 -2.79 -1.61
CA SER A 30 -0.80 -2.79 -1.21
C SER A 30 -0.01 -2.24 -2.40
N PRO A 31 0.20 -0.93 -2.50
CA PRO A 31 0.96 -0.35 -3.61
C PRO A 31 2.44 -0.75 -3.51
N PRO A 32 3.24 -0.56 -4.56
CA PRO A 32 4.70 -0.63 -4.45
C PRO A 32 5.20 0.29 -3.32
N TYR A 33 6.22 -0.14 -2.57
CA TYR A 33 6.63 0.56 -1.34
C TYR A 33 7.80 1.52 -1.51
N ASN A 34 8.32 1.66 -2.73
CA ASN A 34 9.52 2.44 -3.03
C ASN A 34 10.76 1.96 -2.24
N LEU A 35 10.92 0.65 -2.16
CA LEU A 35 12.00 -0.05 -1.48
C LEU A 35 13.01 -0.68 -2.44
N ASN A 36 13.03 -0.22 -3.70
CA ASN A 36 13.91 -0.74 -4.75
C ASN A 36 13.68 -2.23 -5.06
N ILE A 37 12.43 -2.67 -4.98
CA ILE A 37 12.03 -4.04 -5.33
C ILE A 37 11.91 -4.14 -6.86
N LYS A 38 12.44 -5.22 -7.43
CA LYS A 38 12.32 -5.48 -8.86
C LYS A 38 10.92 -5.99 -9.19
N TYR A 39 10.08 -5.11 -9.71
CA TYR A 39 8.81 -5.46 -10.35
C TYR A 39 9.01 -5.49 -11.87
N GLY A 40 8.24 -6.31 -12.60
CA GLY A 40 8.43 -6.49 -14.05
C GLY A 40 8.45 -5.17 -14.84
N ASN A 41 7.37 -4.40 -14.80
CA ASN A 41 7.21 -3.18 -15.60
C ASN A 41 7.14 -1.90 -14.74
N TYR A 42 7.43 -1.98 -13.44
CA TYR A 42 7.39 -0.84 -12.54
C TYR A 42 8.76 -0.62 -11.89
N ASP A 43 9.24 0.61 -11.99
CA ASP A 43 10.48 1.04 -11.34
C ASP A 43 10.20 1.51 -9.91
N ASP A 44 10.50 0.66 -8.93
CA ASP A 44 10.29 0.94 -7.50
C ASP A 44 11.43 1.80 -6.90
N SER A 45 12.40 2.22 -7.71
CA SER A 45 13.52 3.07 -7.32
C SER A 45 13.32 4.56 -7.65
N VAL A 46 12.12 4.94 -8.12
CA VAL A 46 11.83 6.35 -8.44
C VAL A 46 12.07 7.26 -7.23
N PRO A 47 12.52 8.51 -7.46
CA PRO A 47 12.76 9.46 -6.37
C PRO A 47 11.54 9.59 -5.46
N ARG A 48 11.75 9.62 -4.13
CA ARG A 48 10.70 9.69 -3.11
C ARG A 48 9.64 10.76 -3.39
N LYS A 49 10.04 11.96 -3.78
CA LYS A 49 9.12 13.05 -4.10
C LYS A 49 8.17 12.67 -5.24
N LYS A 50 8.67 12.00 -6.28
CA LYS A 50 7.88 11.54 -7.43
C LYS A 50 6.92 10.43 -7.01
N TYR A 51 7.40 9.48 -6.21
CA TYR A 51 6.59 8.39 -5.66
C TYR A 51 5.43 8.93 -4.81
N LEU A 52 5.70 9.82 -3.85
CA LEU A 52 4.67 10.40 -2.99
C LEU A 52 3.67 11.26 -3.78
N LYS A 53 4.12 11.97 -4.81
CA LYS A 53 3.22 12.70 -5.71
C LYS A 53 2.27 11.74 -6.42
N TRP A 54 2.80 10.66 -7.01
CA TRP A 54 1.98 9.63 -7.66
C TRP A 54 0.96 9.02 -6.69
N LEU A 55 1.36 8.66 -5.46
CA LEU A 55 0.44 8.17 -4.44
C LEU A 55 -0.62 9.21 -4.05
N GLY A 56 -0.30 10.49 -4.09
CA GLY A 56 -1.28 11.57 -3.92
C GLY A 56 -2.35 11.56 -5.01
N ASP A 57 -1.96 11.35 -6.26
CA ASP A 57 -2.89 11.25 -7.38
C ASP A 57 -3.77 9.99 -7.23
N VAL A 58 -3.19 8.86 -6.81
CA VAL A 58 -3.93 7.63 -6.48
C VAL A 58 -4.94 7.88 -5.35
N ALA A 59 -4.50 8.48 -4.24
CA ALA A 59 -5.36 8.75 -3.08
C ALA A 59 -6.54 9.66 -3.44
N LYS A 60 -6.29 10.70 -4.25
CA LYS A 60 -7.33 11.61 -4.77
C LYS A 60 -8.38 10.86 -5.58
N THR A 61 -7.94 9.98 -6.47
CA THR A 61 -8.84 9.17 -7.32
C THR A 61 -9.62 8.16 -6.48
N MET A 62 -8.98 7.50 -5.50
CA MET A 62 -9.66 6.63 -4.56
C MET A 62 -10.75 7.37 -3.78
N LYS A 63 -10.44 8.58 -3.26
CA LYS A 63 -11.42 9.40 -2.53
C LYS A 63 -12.63 9.76 -3.39
N ARG A 64 -12.40 10.09 -4.67
CA ARG A 64 -13.49 10.35 -5.63
C ARG A 64 -14.39 9.14 -5.85
N SER A 65 -13.79 7.96 -5.90
CA SER A 65 -14.46 6.71 -6.28
C SER A 65 -15.19 6.05 -5.11
N LEU A 66 -14.68 6.20 -3.88
CA LEU A 66 -15.31 5.67 -2.68
C LEU A 66 -16.61 6.39 -2.34
N LYS A 67 -17.62 5.63 -1.90
CA LYS A 67 -18.83 6.15 -1.28
C LYS A 67 -18.50 6.92 0.00
N ASP A 68 -19.42 7.74 0.49
CA ASP A 68 -19.22 8.55 1.71
C ASP A 68 -18.92 7.71 2.96
N LYS A 69 -19.52 6.51 3.05
CA LYS A 69 -19.25 5.52 4.11
C LYS A 69 -18.28 4.42 3.65
N GLY A 70 -17.67 4.59 2.47
CA GLY A 70 -16.72 3.64 1.92
C GLY A 70 -15.42 3.61 2.72
N GLN A 71 -14.75 2.47 2.72
CA GLN A 71 -13.54 2.21 3.51
C GLN A 71 -12.34 1.97 2.62
N LEU A 72 -11.18 2.44 3.06
CA LEU A 72 -9.89 2.16 2.44
C LEU A 72 -9.01 1.39 3.42
N PHE A 73 -8.51 0.24 2.98
CA PHE A 73 -7.47 -0.53 3.67
C PHE A 73 -6.18 -0.41 2.87
N LEU A 74 -5.22 0.32 3.42
CA LEU A 74 -3.92 0.56 2.82
C LEU A 74 -2.86 -0.25 3.57
N ASN A 75 -2.31 -1.27 2.91
CA ASN A 75 -1.20 -2.04 3.46
C ASN A 75 0.12 -1.43 2.98
N MET A 76 1.00 -1.12 3.93
CA MET A 76 2.33 -0.56 3.67
C MET A 76 3.39 -1.35 4.43
N GLY A 77 4.55 -1.50 3.79
CA GLY A 77 5.75 -2.03 4.42
C GLY A 77 6.82 -0.95 4.58
N TYR A 78 7.91 -1.33 5.22
CA TYR A 78 9.12 -0.53 5.35
C TYR A 78 10.35 -1.46 5.30
N SER A 79 11.54 -0.88 5.18
CA SER A 79 12.80 -1.60 5.31
C SER A 79 13.66 -0.98 6.41
N ASN A 80 14.72 -1.68 6.82
CA ASN A 80 15.67 -1.14 7.79
C ASN A 80 16.41 0.11 7.28
N SER A 81 16.60 0.20 5.95
CA SER A 81 17.20 1.36 5.30
C SER A 81 16.23 2.54 5.14
N ASP A 82 14.93 2.28 5.17
CA ASP A 82 13.89 3.30 5.08
C ASP A 82 12.70 2.95 6.00
N PRO A 83 12.84 3.21 7.28
CA PRO A 83 11.81 2.89 8.28
C PRO A 83 10.61 3.84 8.24
N PHE A 84 10.73 5.01 7.60
CA PHE A 84 9.71 6.05 7.60
C PHE A 84 8.79 6.04 6.39
N VAL A 85 9.06 5.23 5.36
CA VAL A 85 8.27 5.23 4.12
C VAL A 85 6.77 5.08 4.34
N ALA A 86 6.35 4.19 5.25
CA ALA A 86 4.93 4.00 5.55
C ALA A 86 4.30 5.24 6.19
N MET A 87 5.05 5.97 7.01
CA MET A 87 4.61 7.22 7.63
C MET A 87 4.49 8.35 6.61
N ASP A 88 5.47 8.46 5.68
CA ASP A 88 5.40 9.43 4.58
C ASP A 88 4.16 9.22 3.72
N VAL A 89 3.87 7.96 3.39
CA VAL A 89 2.66 7.59 2.64
C VAL A 89 1.41 7.94 3.43
N ALA A 90 1.36 7.65 4.73
CA ALA A 90 0.24 8.03 5.59
C ALA A 90 -0.01 9.55 5.59
N GLN A 91 1.06 10.38 5.59
CA GLN A 91 0.95 11.84 5.49
C GLN A 91 0.36 12.30 4.15
N VAL A 92 0.60 11.57 3.06
CA VAL A 92 -0.03 11.86 1.77
C VAL A 92 -1.52 11.53 1.82
N PHE A 93 -1.87 10.35 2.34
CA PHE A 93 -3.25 9.88 2.40
C PHE A 93 -4.12 10.68 3.37
N ARG A 94 -3.56 11.21 4.49
CA ARG A 94 -4.31 12.05 5.45
C ARG A 94 -4.92 13.31 4.82
N LYS A 95 -4.47 13.75 3.66
CA LYS A 95 -5.06 14.87 2.92
C LYS A 95 -6.46 14.54 2.37
N TYR A 96 -6.77 13.28 2.24
CA TYR A 96 -8.00 12.78 1.60
C TYR A 96 -8.85 11.90 2.52
N PHE A 97 -8.23 11.29 3.53
CA PHE A 97 -8.85 10.28 4.40
C PHE A 97 -8.61 10.59 5.87
N VAL A 98 -9.55 10.17 6.71
CA VAL A 98 -9.40 10.18 8.16
C VAL A 98 -8.91 8.79 8.59
N LEU A 99 -7.80 8.74 9.33
CA LEU A 99 -7.30 7.49 9.89
C LEU A 99 -8.25 7.02 10.99
N GLN A 100 -8.83 5.84 10.82
CA GLN A 100 -9.70 5.21 11.82
C GLN A 100 -8.90 4.28 12.74
N ASN A 101 -8.12 3.40 12.14
CA ASN A 101 -7.34 2.39 12.87
C ASN A 101 -5.99 2.16 12.19
N GLN A 102 -5.01 1.77 12.99
CA GLN A 102 -3.73 1.26 12.53
C GLN A 102 -3.53 -0.15 13.06
N PHE A 103 -3.25 -1.07 12.13
CA PHE A 103 -2.96 -2.47 12.45
C PHE A 103 -1.49 -2.76 12.16
N THR A 104 -0.83 -3.45 13.07
CA THR A 104 0.52 -3.95 12.86
C THR A 104 0.45 -5.43 12.54
N TRP A 105 0.85 -5.80 11.31
CA TRP A 105 0.98 -7.19 10.93
C TRP A 105 2.33 -7.71 11.39
N VAL A 106 2.35 -8.40 12.51
CA VAL A 106 3.55 -9.07 13.01
C VAL A 106 3.75 -10.38 12.26
N LYS A 107 4.82 -10.45 11.46
CA LYS A 107 5.22 -11.71 10.83
C LYS A 107 6.06 -12.52 11.81
N HIS A 108 5.55 -13.66 12.23
CA HIS A 108 6.30 -14.64 13.00
C HIS A 108 6.84 -15.68 12.04
N ILE A 109 8.16 -15.83 11.97
CA ILE A 109 8.81 -16.93 11.25
C ILE A 109 9.30 -17.90 12.31
N ALA A 110 8.65 -19.06 12.42
CA ALA A 110 9.20 -20.19 13.15
C ALA A 110 10.34 -20.75 12.28
N VAL A 111 11.57 -20.47 12.64
CA VAL A 111 12.75 -21.05 12.00
C VAL A 111 13.10 -22.31 12.76
N ASN A 112 12.88 -23.48 12.17
CA ASN A 112 13.54 -24.68 12.62
C ASN A 112 15.04 -24.54 12.34
N ASP A 113 15.87 -24.95 13.27
CA ASP A 113 17.35 -24.76 13.30
C ASP A 113 18.13 -25.26 12.06
N THR A 114 17.47 -25.83 11.09
CA THR A 114 18.13 -26.58 10.00
C THR A 114 18.09 -25.92 8.62
N GLY A 115 17.55 -24.72 8.44
CA GLY A 115 17.33 -24.27 7.05
C GLY A 115 17.60 -22.80 6.70
N TYR A 116 17.53 -21.91 7.63
CA TYR A 116 17.75 -20.47 7.37
C TYR A 116 18.72 -19.94 8.40
N GLY A 117 19.77 -19.29 7.93
CA GLY A 117 20.83 -18.73 8.77
C GLY A 117 20.31 -18.08 10.04
N GLN A 118 21.06 -18.20 11.12
CA GLN A 118 20.69 -17.81 12.47
C GLN A 118 19.95 -16.48 12.51
N TYR A 119 18.66 -16.52 12.86
CA TYR A 119 17.92 -15.32 13.23
C TYR A 119 18.55 -14.77 14.51
N LYS A 120 19.30 -13.68 14.37
CA LYS A 120 19.75 -12.92 15.53
C LYS A 120 18.67 -11.91 15.87
N PRO A 121 18.03 -11.98 17.05
CA PRO A 121 17.16 -10.92 17.52
C PRO A 121 17.92 -9.59 17.46
N ILE A 122 17.24 -8.52 17.08
CA ILE A 122 17.84 -7.18 17.15
C ILE A 122 18.00 -6.86 18.63
N THR A 123 19.22 -7.10 19.15
CA THR A 123 19.54 -6.90 20.57
C THR A 123 19.97 -5.47 20.89
N SER A 124 20.17 -4.64 19.87
CA SER A 124 20.50 -3.22 20.07
C SER A 124 19.73 -2.37 19.07
N ARG A 125 18.73 -1.66 19.55
CA ARG A 125 18.27 -0.43 18.90
C ARG A 125 19.14 0.71 19.45
N ARG A 126 19.97 1.27 18.61
CA ARG A 126 20.53 2.59 18.85
C ARG A 126 19.58 3.63 18.30
#